data_b5104c399d901922f14c7ded4eebf422
#
_entry.id   b5104c399d901922f14c7ded4eebf422
#
_cell.length_a   1.000
_cell.length_b   1.000
_cell.length_c   1.000
_cell.angle_alpha   90.00
_cell.angle_beta   90.00
_cell.angle_gamma   90.00
#
_symmetry.space_group_name_H-M   'P 1'
#
loop_
_entity.id
_entity.type
_entity.pdbx_description
1 polymer ?
#
loop_
_entity_poly.entity_id
_entity_poly.type
_entity_poly.pdbx_seq_one_letter_code
_entity_poly.pdbx_strand_id
1 'polypeptide(L)'
;MATFWELLLNFFFPLQCVNCGRLLAADNKDRICGECLSRIIYLNRPIDIRLSLDRIWSVAVYDGVLKELIHQFKYKEKKYLANPFGELLVDFVEKYLKEERFDYIVPIPLEKARQKKRGYNQAELLARILGEAVDKPILTNLVERRKKTKPQFGLNREERFENLSGAFEISKSGEQNISTIAGKTVLLLDDLATTGATLDECARALKGVGVSEVYGLVLAHGIF
;
A
#
# COMPACT_ATOMS: atom_id res chain seq x y z
N MET A 1 21.84 -7.10 25.94
CA MET A 1 21.31 -7.24 27.32
C MET A 1 20.29 -6.13 27.54
N ALA A 2 19.06 -6.46 27.91
CA ALA A 2 18.06 -5.44 28.21
C ALA A 2 18.48 -4.70 29.51
N THR A 3 18.34 -3.38 29.49
CA THR A 3 18.65 -2.56 30.68
C THR A 3 17.59 -2.79 31.76
N PHE A 4 17.95 -2.53 33.04
CA PHE A 4 17.00 -2.64 34.17
C PHE A 4 15.74 -1.81 33.92
N TRP A 5 15.85 -0.62 33.30
CA TRP A 5 14.72 0.24 32.94
C TRP A 5 13.83 -0.36 31.86
N GLU A 6 14.40 -1.05 30.88
CA GLU A 6 13.62 -1.75 29.85
C GLU A 6 12.82 -2.93 30.44
N LEU A 7 13.40 -3.65 31.39
CA LEU A 7 12.71 -4.72 32.12
C LEU A 7 11.55 -4.17 32.96
N LEU A 8 11.77 -3.07 33.65
CA LEU A 8 10.75 -2.40 34.47
C LEU A 8 9.60 -1.85 33.60
N LEU A 9 9.93 -1.19 32.48
CA LEU A 9 8.94 -0.69 31.53
C LEU A 9 8.13 -1.83 30.90
N ASN A 10 8.77 -2.94 30.52
CA ASN A 10 8.08 -4.10 29.98
C ASN A 10 7.18 -4.80 31.00
N PHE A 11 7.50 -4.72 32.29
CA PHE A 11 6.66 -5.25 33.35
C PHE A 11 5.37 -4.44 33.52
N PHE A 12 5.45 -3.10 33.50
CA PHE A 12 4.28 -2.23 33.66
C PHE A 12 3.53 -1.99 32.35
N PHE A 13 4.24 -2.02 31.21
CA PHE A 13 3.69 -1.78 29.87
C PHE A 13 4.14 -2.89 28.91
N PRO A 14 3.68 -4.13 29.12
CA PRO A 14 4.12 -5.24 28.29
C PRO A 14 3.68 -5.03 26.84
N LEU A 15 4.54 -5.45 25.90
CA LEU A 15 4.19 -5.46 24.50
C LEU A 15 2.99 -6.38 24.26
N GLN A 16 2.00 -5.86 23.55
CA GLN A 16 0.79 -6.60 23.22
C GLN A 16 0.54 -6.61 21.72
N CYS A 17 0.01 -7.73 21.24
CA CYS A 17 -0.45 -7.85 19.87
C CYS A 17 -1.53 -6.80 19.59
N VAL A 18 -1.30 -6.00 18.58
CA VAL A 18 -2.15 -4.88 18.22
C VAL A 18 -3.57 -5.31 17.80
N ASN A 19 -3.74 -6.58 17.38
CA ASN A 19 -5.03 -7.12 16.98
C ASN A 19 -5.77 -7.83 18.13
N CYS A 20 -5.13 -8.76 18.83
CA CYS A 20 -5.79 -9.62 19.81
C CYS A 20 -5.46 -9.33 21.29
N GLY A 21 -4.54 -8.39 21.57
CA GLY A 21 -4.13 -8.02 22.92
C GLY A 21 -3.21 -9.04 23.63
N ARG A 22 -2.87 -10.18 23.00
CA ARG A 22 -1.96 -11.17 23.59
C ARG A 22 -0.61 -10.55 23.89
N LEU A 23 -0.01 -10.91 25.01
CA LEU A 23 1.36 -10.53 25.37
C LEU A 23 2.34 -11.04 24.33
N LEU A 24 3.30 -10.21 23.99
CA LEU A 24 4.35 -10.51 23.01
C LEU A 24 5.70 -10.55 23.73
N ALA A 25 6.64 -11.29 23.16
CA ALA A 25 8.03 -11.21 23.57
C ALA A 25 8.59 -9.80 23.34
N ALA A 26 9.53 -9.38 24.20
CA ALA A 26 10.07 -8.02 24.20
C ALA A 26 10.79 -7.63 22.89
N ASP A 27 11.21 -8.61 22.11
CA ASP A 27 11.87 -8.46 20.80
C ASP A 27 10.91 -8.44 19.62
N ASN A 28 9.60 -8.63 19.84
CA ASN A 28 8.59 -8.58 18.77
C ASN A 28 8.39 -7.13 18.29
N LYS A 29 9.15 -6.75 17.26
CA LYS A 29 9.10 -5.39 16.66
C LYS A 29 7.79 -5.09 15.93
N ASP A 30 7.13 -6.10 15.39
CA ASP A 30 5.95 -5.96 14.53
C ASP A 30 4.67 -5.70 15.32
N ARG A 31 4.68 -6.03 16.61
CA ARG A 31 3.52 -5.95 17.49
C ARG A 31 2.31 -6.74 16.99
N ILE A 32 2.57 -7.81 16.25
CA ILE A 32 1.57 -8.76 15.77
C ILE A 32 2.03 -10.17 16.18
N CYS A 33 1.16 -10.96 16.79
CA CYS A 33 1.50 -12.33 17.13
C CYS A 33 1.40 -13.27 15.93
N GLY A 34 2.15 -14.37 15.95
CA GLY A 34 2.17 -15.37 14.88
C GLY A 34 0.78 -15.96 14.59
N GLU A 35 -0.07 -16.14 15.62
CA GLU A 35 -1.45 -16.61 15.42
C GLU A 35 -2.31 -15.59 14.63
N CYS A 36 -2.14 -14.28 14.87
CA CYS A 36 -2.83 -13.28 14.07
C CYS A 36 -2.30 -13.26 12.63
N LEU A 37 -0.98 -13.37 12.43
CA LEU A 37 -0.39 -13.44 11.09
C LEU A 37 -0.87 -14.69 10.32
N SER A 38 -0.93 -15.85 10.97
CA SER A 38 -1.38 -17.11 10.33
C SER A 38 -2.86 -17.10 9.92
N ARG A 39 -3.66 -16.18 10.43
CA ARG A 39 -5.08 -16.00 10.06
C ARG A 39 -5.30 -15.07 8.88
N ILE A 40 -4.24 -14.50 8.31
CA ILE A 40 -4.32 -13.69 7.09
C ILE A 40 -4.54 -14.65 5.91
N ILE A 41 -5.52 -14.35 5.08
CA ILE A 41 -5.84 -15.13 3.87
C ILE A 41 -5.03 -14.57 2.72
N TYR A 42 -3.93 -15.24 2.36
CA TYR A 42 -3.05 -14.82 1.29
C TYR A 42 -3.60 -15.15 -0.09
N LEU A 43 -3.29 -14.29 -1.05
CA LEU A 43 -3.55 -14.50 -2.48
C LEU A 43 -2.21 -14.79 -3.18
N ASN A 44 -2.23 -15.71 -4.15
CA ASN A 44 -1.00 -16.15 -4.84
C ASN A 44 -1.09 -16.04 -6.37
N ARG A 45 -2.05 -15.24 -6.85
CA ARG A 45 -2.30 -15.04 -8.28
C ARG A 45 -2.71 -13.60 -8.56
N PRO A 46 -2.54 -13.14 -9.81
CA PRO A 46 -3.09 -11.86 -10.23
C PRO A 46 -4.59 -11.78 -10.02
N ILE A 47 -5.08 -10.58 -9.79
CA ILE A 47 -6.52 -10.31 -9.69
C ILE A 47 -7.04 -10.07 -11.12
N ASP A 48 -8.07 -10.82 -11.50
CA ASP A 48 -8.72 -10.64 -12.80
C ASP A 48 -9.74 -9.48 -12.71
N ILE A 49 -9.23 -8.27 -12.92
CA ILE A 49 -10.07 -7.06 -13.02
C ILE A 49 -9.70 -6.34 -14.32
N ARG A 50 -10.71 -6.06 -15.16
CA ARG A 50 -10.51 -5.25 -16.38
C ARG A 50 -10.31 -3.79 -15.99
N LEU A 51 -9.07 -3.32 -16.09
CA LEU A 51 -8.61 -1.98 -15.78
C LEU A 51 -7.62 -1.52 -16.85
N SER A 52 -7.20 -0.25 -16.77
CA SER A 52 -6.10 0.30 -17.59
C SER A 52 -4.71 -0.18 -17.15
N LEU A 53 -4.62 -0.93 -16.03
CA LEU A 53 -3.42 -1.63 -15.63
C LEU A 53 -3.21 -2.87 -16.51
N ASP A 54 -1.95 -3.20 -16.77
CA ASP A 54 -1.58 -4.40 -17.49
C ASP A 54 -1.68 -5.65 -16.60
N ARG A 55 -1.35 -5.51 -15.32
CA ARG A 55 -1.50 -6.54 -14.28
C ARG A 55 -1.79 -5.91 -12.91
N ILE A 56 -2.46 -6.66 -12.05
CA ILE A 56 -2.70 -6.26 -10.66
C ILE A 56 -2.59 -7.47 -9.73
N TRP A 57 -1.92 -7.28 -8.60
CA TRP A 57 -1.78 -8.28 -7.55
C TRP A 57 -2.23 -7.73 -6.21
N SER A 58 -2.67 -8.63 -5.35
CA SER A 58 -2.88 -8.38 -3.94
C SER A 58 -2.19 -9.43 -3.12
N VAL A 59 -1.53 -9.01 -2.05
CA VAL A 59 -0.91 -9.94 -1.10
C VAL A 59 -1.96 -10.79 -0.41
N ALA A 60 -3.07 -10.20 0.01
CA ALA A 60 -4.08 -10.91 0.78
C ALA A 60 -5.51 -10.37 0.56
N VAL A 61 -6.47 -11.11 1.10
CA VAL A 61 -7.89 -10.71 1.15
C VAL A 61 -8.09 -9.66 2.24
N TYR A 62 -8.86 -8.60 1.92
CA TYR A 62 -9.26 -7.58 2.90
C TYR A 62 -10.37 -8.09 3.80
N ASP A 63 -10.02 -8.97 4.74
CA ASP A 63 -10.96 -9.54 5.70
C ASP A 63 -10.28 -9.84 7.04
N GLY A 64 -11.09 -10.14 8.06
CA GLY A 64 -10.63 -10.62 9.37
C GLY A 64 -9.52 -9.76 9.98
N VAL A 65 -8.42 -10.40 10.35
CA VAL A 65 -7.26 -9.76 11.01
C VAL A 65 -6.65 -8.65 10.17
N LEU A 66 -6.45 -8.88 8.86
CA LEU A 66 -5.80 -7.89 8.00
C LEU A 66 -6.64 -6.62 7.85
N LYS A 67 -7.97 -6.76 7.77
CA LYS A 67 -8.89 -5.62 7.73
C LYS A 67 -8.76 -4.75 8.98
N GLU A 68 -8.73 -5.34 10.16
CA GLU A 68 -8.56 -4.60 11.41
C GLU A 68 -7.18 -3.93 11.50
N LEU A 69 -6.11 -4.62 11.11
CA LEU A 69 -4.75 -4.08 11.11
C LEU A 69 -4.62 -2.89 10.13
N ILE A 70 -5.16 -2.99 8.91
CA ILE A 70 -5.19 -1.88 7.94
C ILE A 70 -6.01 -0.71 8.47
N HIS A 71 -7.14 -0.97 9.14
CA HIS A 71 -7.92 0.09 9.78
C HIS A 71 -7.10 0.83 10.85
N GLN A 72 -6.36 0.09 11.67
CA GLN A 72 -5.49 0.70 12.70
C GLN A 72 -4.34 1.49 12.07
N PHE A 73 -3.75 0.98 10.99
CA PHE A 73 -2.72 1.67 10.21
C PHE A 73 -3.25 2.98 9.59
N LYS A 74 -4.52 3.03 9.18
CA LYS A 74 -5.14 4.21 8.56
C LYS A 74 -5.61 5.26 9.55
N TYR A 75 -6.09 4.85 10.73
CA TYR A 75 -6.89 5.72 11.58
C TYR A 75 -6.44 5.83 13.05
N LYS A 76 -5.48 5.00 13.48
CA LYS A 76 -4.99 5.01 14.87
C LYS A 76 -3.49 5.36 14.97
N GLU A 77 -2.96 6.05 13.97
CA GLU A 77 -1.56 6.54 13.90
C GLU A 77 -0.49 5.47 14.12
N LYS A 78 -0.82 4.19 13.90
CA LYS A 78 0.09 3.06 14.12
C LYS A 78 1.05 2.89 12.94
N LYS A 79 1.91 3.90 12.71
CA LYS A 79 2.90 3.91 11.61
C LYS A 79 3.83 2.69 11.63
N TYR A 80 4.11 2.14 12.81
CA TYR A 80 4.97 0.96 12.96
C TYR A 80 4.44 -0.27 12.22
N LEU A 81 3.13 -0.33 11.92
CA LEU A 81 2.56 -1.38 11.08
C LEU A 81 3.07 -1.35 9.63
N ALA A 82 3.73 -0.26 9.21
CA ALA A 82 4.37 -0.22 7.91
C ALA A 82 5.44 -1.31 7.75
N ASN A 83 6.20 -1.63 8.82
CA ASN A 83 7.24 -2.64 8.76
C ASN A 83 6.68 -4.04 8.48
N PRO A 84 5.81 -4.64 9.32
CA PRO A 84 5.27 -5.96 9.01
C PRO A 84 4.47 -6.00 7.69
N PHE A 85 3.79 -4.92 7.31
CA PHE A 85 3.13 -4.84 6.01
C PHE A 85 4.10 -4.75 4.84
N GLY A 86 5.19 -4.01 5.02
CA GLY A 86 6.28 -3.94 4.04
C GLY A 86 6.95 -5.29 3.83
N GLU A 87 7.22 -6.03 4.90
CA GLU A 87 7.76 -7.40 4.83
C GLU A 87 6.82 -8.33 4.05
N LEU A 88 5.50 -8.27 4.30
CA LEU A 88 4.53 -9.05 3.53
C LEU A 88 4.56 -8.71 2.03
N LEU A 89 4.77 -7.45 1.67
CA LEU A 89 4.91 -7.03 0.27
C LEU A 89 6.23 -7.52 -0.33
N VAL A 90 7.33 -7.46 0.41
CA VAL A 90 8.65 -7.95 -0.02
C VAL A 90 8.58 -9.45 -0.29
N ASP A 91 8.11 -10.23 0.68
CA ASP A 91 7.94 -11.69 0.54
C ASP A 91 7.08 -12.05 -0.68
N PHE A 92 6.02 -11.27 -0.90
CA PHE A 92 5.14 -11.47 -2.05
C PHE A 92 5.85 -11.21 -3.37
N VAL A 93 6.58 -10.08 -3.48
CA VAL A 93 7.31 -9.72 -4.70
C VAL A 93 8.40 -10.75 -5.00
N GLU A 94 9.19 -11.12 -4.01
CA GLU A 94 10.26 -12.12 -4.16
C GLU A 94 9.74 -13.49 -4.59
N LYS A 95 8.56 -13.86 -4.11
CA LYS A 95 7.97 -15.19 -4.39
C LYS A 95 7.19 -15.26 -5.69
N TYR A 96 6.42 -14.21 -6.00
CA TYR A 96 5.42 -14.28 -7.08
C TYR A 96 5.67 -13.32 -8.24
N LEU A 97 6.47 -12.26 -8.03
CA LEU A 97 6.78 -11.25 -9.04
C LEU A 97 8.26 -11.28 -9.48
N LYS A 98 9.00 -12.30 -9.15
CA LYS A 98 10.43 -12.41 -9.48
C LYS A 98 10.72 -12.28 -10.98
N GLU A 99 9.82 -12.80 -11.81
CA GLU A 99 9.92 -12.73 -13.27
C GLU A 99 9.33 -11.42 -13.86
N GLU A 100 8.59 -10.66 -13.06
CA GLU A 100 7.97 -9.40 -13.48
C GLU A 100 8.96 -8.25 -13.30
N ARG A 101 9.38 -7.68 -14.42
CA ARG A 101 10.33 -6.56 -14.40
C ARG A 101 9.57 -5.24 -14.34
N PHE A 102 9.86 -4.44 -13.33
CA PHE A 102 9.46 -3.04 -13.24
C PHE A 102 10.67 -2.16 -12.95
N ASP A 103 10.64 -0.92 -13.46
CA ASP A 103 11.74 0.03 -13.35
C ASP A 103 11.58 0.94 -12.13
N TYR A 104 10.34 1.31 -11.80
CA TYR A 104 10.02 2.30 -10.76
C TYR A 104 8.85 1.84 -9.91
N ILE A 105 8.85 2.25 -8.64
CA ILE A 105 7.70 2.13 -7.73
C ILE A 105 7.07 3.50 -7.56
N VAL A 106 5.75 3.59 -7.75
CA VAL A 106 4.98 4.82 -7.56
C VAL A 106 3.89 4.57 -6.52
N PRO A 107 3.99 5.16 -5.33
CA PRO A 107 2.92 5.07 -4.35
C PRO A 107 1.71 5.89 -4.77
N ILE A 108 0.52 5.34 -4.58
CA ILE A 108 -0.73 6.07 -4.83
C ILE A 108 -0.79 7.30 -3.91
N PRO A 109 -1.03 8.51 -4.48
CA PRO A 109 -1.09 9.72 -3.69
C PRO A 109 -2.37 9.78 -2.85
N LEU A 110 -2.21 10.15 -1.58
CA LEU A 110 -3.34 10.41 -0.70
C LEU A 110 -3.87 11.83 -0.91
N GLU A 111 -5.17 12.02 -0.74
CA GLU A 111 -5.77 13.36 -0.74
C GLU A 111 -5.10 14.27 0.32
N LYS A 112 -4.71 15.50 -0.04
CA LYS A 112 -3.96 16.43 0.83
C LYS A 112 -4.62 16.62 2.21
N ALA A 113 -5.96 16.72 2.27
CA ALA A 113 -6.68 16.85 3.54
C ALA A 113 -6.56 15.59 4.42
N ARG A 114 -6.61 14.40 3.80
CA ARG A 114 -6.44 13.12 4.50
C ARG A 114 -4.99 12.94 4.95
N GLN A 115 -4.03 13.33 4.12
CA GLN A 115 -2.61 13.28 4.48
C GLN A 115 -2.30 14.18 5.67
N LYS A 116 -2.84 15.41 5.67
CA LYS A 116 -2.69 16.34 6.81
C LYS A 116 -3.32 15.78 8.09
N LYS A 117 -4.51 15.19 8.00
CA LYS A 117 -5.21 14.57 9.16
C LYS A 117 -4.47 13.34 9.68
N ARG A 118 -3.92 12.50 8.78
CA ARG A 118 -3.29 11.22 9.10
C ARG A 118 -1.80 11.35 9.42
N GLY A 119 -1.16 12.44 8.95
CA GLY A 119 0.26 12.73 9.14
C GLY A 119 1.21 11.95 8.24
N TYR A 120 0.70 11.00 7.41
CA TYR A 120 1.49 10.20 6.48
C TYR A 120 0.64 9.59 5.36
N ASN A 121 1.31 9.19 4.27
CA ASN A 121 0.74 8.38 3.21
C ASN A 121 1.17 6.92 3.43
N GLN A 122 0.21 6.00 3.58
CA GLN A 122 0.44 4.58 3.80
C GLN A 122 1.21 3.95 2.63
N ALA A 123 0.72 4.20 1.41
CA ALA A 123 1.34 3.68 0.21
C ALA A 123 2.80 4.12 0.08
N GLU A 124 3.14 5.35 0.49
CA GLU A 124 4.51 5.85 0.49
C GLU A 124 5.40 5.13 1.51
N LEU A 125 4.90 4.89 2.74
CA LEU A 125 5.66 4.14 3.75
C LEU A 125 5.95 2.72 3.26
N LEU A 126 4.95 2.05 2.69
CA LEU A 126 5.10 0.70 2.12
C LEU A 126 6.06 0.68 0.93
N ALA A 127 5.96 1.69 0.03
CA ALA A 127 6.83 1.80 -1.14
C ALA A 127 8.31 1.98 -0.74
N ARG A 128 8.60 2.71 0.34
CA ARG A 128 9.97 2.88 0.83
C ARG A 128 10.57 1.56 1.29
N ILE A 129 9.83 0.76 2.04
CA ILE A 129 10.30 -0.54 2.52
C ILE A 129 10.50 -1.49 1.33
N LEU A 130 9.51 -1.58 0.44
CA LEU A 130 9.62 -2.43 -0.74
C LEU A 130 10.77 -2.01 -1.65
N GLY A 131 10.87 -0.71 -1.99
CA GLY A 131 11.88 -0.19 -2.90
C GLY A 131 13.32 -0.40 -2.40
N GLU A 132 13.55 -0.26 -1.09
CA GLU A 132 14.82 -0.57 -0.45
C GLU A 132 15.15 -2.07 -0.56
N ALA A 133 14.18 -2.95 -0.30
CA ALA A 133 14.40 -4.40 -0.33
C ALA A 133 14.66 -4.94 -1.74
N VAL A 134 13.97 -4.40 -2.77
CA VAL A 134 14.10 -4.89 -4.16
C VAL A 134 15.02 -4.03 -5.02
N ASP A 135 15.73 -3.08 -4.43
CA ASP A 135 16.65 -2.14 -5.11
C ASP A 135 15.98 -1.43 -6.31
N LYS A 136 14.81 -0.81 -6.06
CA LYS A 136 14.07 -0.05 -7.08
C LYS A 136 13.82 1.37 -6.64
N PRO A 137 14.04 2.35 -7.54
CA PRO A 137 13.77 3.77 -7.25
C PRO A 137 12.28 4.03 -7.06
N ILE A 138 11.97 4.94 -6.13
CA ILE A 138 10.62 5.33 -5.76
C ILE A 138 10.35 6.76 -6.21
N LEU A 139 9.28 6.97 -6.95
CA LEU A 139 8.84 8.29 -7.42
C LEU A 139 7.62 8.76 -6.62
N THR A 140 7.86 9.36 -5.44
CA THR A 140 6.81 9.68 -4.46
C THR A 140 5.85 10.79 -4.88
N ASN A 141 6.29 11.73 -5.72
CA ASN A 141 5.49 12.89 -6.13
C ASN A 141 5.23 12.91 -7.64
N LEU A 142 5.27 11.75 -8.29
CA LEU A 142 5.04 11.65 -9.72
C LEU A 142 3.60 11.95 -10.10
N VAL A 143 2.65 11.37 -9.37
CA VAL A 143 1.22 11.55 -9.57
C VAL A 143 0.64 12.36 -8.42
N GLU A 144 -0.30 13.25 -8.70
CA GLU A 144 -1.06 13.95 -7.67
C GLU A 144 -2.57 13.80 -7.86
N ARG A 145 -3.29 13.88 -6.74
CA ARG A 145 -4.74 13.89 -6.75
C ARG A 145 -5.26 15.32 -6.80
N ARG A 146 -5.80 15.72 -7.95
CA ARG A 146 -6.25 17.08 -8.22
C ARG A 146 -7.64 17.37 -7.68
N LYS A 147 -8.59 16.46 -7.91
CA LYS A 147 -10.00 16.68 -7.53
C LYS A 147 -10.27 16.24 -6.09
N LYS A 148 -11.01 17.07 -5.36
CA LYS A 148 -11.73 16.62 -4.17
C LYS A 148 -12.89 15.74 -4.64
N THR A 149 -12.82 14.47 -4.34
CA THR A 149 -13.86 13.51 -4.68
C THR A 149 -14.68 13.15 -3.44
N LYS A 150 -15.92 12.70 -3.61
CA LYS A 150 -16.72 12.19 -2.50
C LYS A 150 -16.00 11.01 -1.80
N PRO A 151 -16.21 10.81 -0.49
CA PRO A 151 -15.74 9.59 0.16
C PRO A 151 -16.22 8.35 -0.61
N GLN A 152 -15.33 7.39 -0.86
CA GLN A 152 -15.69 6.17 -1.63
C GLN A 152 -16.54 5.18 -0.81
N PHE A 153 -16.66 5.42 0.50
CA PHE A 153 -17.50 4.60 1.37
C PHE A 153 -18.98 4.79 0.99
N GLY A 154 -19.66 3.66 0.77
CA GLY A 154 -21.08 3.67 0.35
C GLY A 154 -21.34 3.81 -1.16
N LEU A 155 -20.32 4.08 -1.98
CA LEU A 155 -20.45 4.09 -3.43
C LEU A 155 -20.35 2.68 -4.00
N ASN A 156 -21.18 2.37 -5.00
CA ASN A 156 -21.07 1.15 -5.81
C ASN A 156 -19.85 1.20 -6.75
N ARG A 157 -19.64 0.15 -7.57
CA ARG A 157 -18.46 0.04 -8.45
C ARG A 157 -18.44 1.17 -9.50
N GLU A 158 -19.52 1.37 -10.21
CA GLU A 158 -19.66 2.39 -11.28
C GLU A 158 -19.47 3.78 -10.72
N GLU A 159 -20.15 4.11 -9.63
CA GLU A 159 -20.02 5.40 -8.94
C GLU A 159 -18.59 5.69 -8.47
N ARG A 160 -17.80 4.68 -8.10
CA ARG A 160 -16.39 4.87 -7.73
C ARG A 160 -15.52 5.25 -8.93
N PHE A 161 -15.76 4.64 -10.09
CA PHE A 161 -15.04 4.99 -11.33
C PHE A 161 -15.42 6.40 -11.79
N GLU A 162 -16.70 6.76 -11.81
CA GLU A 162 -17.17 8.10 -12.17
C GLU A 162 -16.61 9.17 -11.20
N ASN A 163 -16.66 8.91 -9.90
CA ASN A 163 -16.17 9.81 -8.86
C ASN A 163 -14.66 10.08 -8.99
N LEU A 164 -13.89 9.12 -9.48
CA LEU A 164 -12.43 9.23 -9.65
C LEU A 164 -11.99 9.64 -11.04
N SER A 165 -12.90 9.66 -12.02
CA SER A 165 -12.57 10.03 -13.40
C SER A 165 -11.87 11.40 -13.48
N GLY A 166 -10.63 11.41 -14.01
CA GLY A 166 -9.76 12.58 -14.10
C GLY A 166 -9.38 13.18 -12.73
N ALA A 167 -9.38 12.35 -11.66
CA ALA A 167 -8.98 12.80 -10.34
C ALA A 167 -7.46 12.79 -10.13
N PHE A 168 -6.71 12.15 -10.99
CA PHE A 168 -5.26 12.02 -10.91
C PHE A 168 -4.57 12.57 -12.16
N GLU A 169 -3.44 13.21 -11.98
CA GLU A 169 -2.61 13.75 -13.05
C GLU A 169 -1.13 13.67 -12.67
N ILE A 170 -0.24 13.83 -13.65
CA ILE A 170 1.18 14.01 -13.35
C ILE A 170 1.35 15.35 -12.63
N SER A 171 2.01 15.33 -11.49
CA SER A 171 2.24 16.54 -10.71
C SER A 171 3.26 17.47 -11.39
N LYS A 172 3.24 18.75 -11.06
CA LYS A 172 4.25 19.71 -11.55
C LYS A 172 5.68 19.28 -11.24
N SER A 173 5.91 18.70 -10.06
CA SER A 173 7.23 18.12 -9.69
C SER A 173 7.51 16.80 -10.40
N GLY A 174 6.49 16.10 -10.86
CA GLY A 174 6.60 14.86 -11.62
C GLY A 174 6.92 15.08 -13.10
N GLU A 175 6.59 16.25 -13.66
CA GLU A 175 6.82 16.57 -15.08
C GLU A 175 8.28 16.38 -15.51
N GLN A 176 9.22 16.69 -14.63
CA GLN A 176 10.66 16.48 -14.86
C GLN A 176 11.05 15.01 -15.03
N ASN A 177 10.23 14.08 -14.57
CA ASN A 177 10.50 12.65 -14.66
C ASN A 177 9.85 11.99 -15.90
N ILE A 178 9.06 12.73 -16.70
CA ILE A 178 8.32 12.17 -17.83
C ILE A 178 9.27 11.48 -18.82
N SER A 179 10.37 12.15 -19.21
CA SER A 179 11.35 11.57 -20.12
C SER A 179 12.04 10.32 -19.55
N THR A 180 12.16 10.23 -18.24
CA THR A 180 12.80 9.12 -17.53
C THR A 180 11.90 7.88 -17.47
N ILE A 181 10.57 8.11 -17.33
CA ILE A 181 9.58 7.02 -17.20
C ILE A 181 8.96 6.60 -18.52
N ALA A 182 9.10 7.40 -19.59
CA ALA A 182 8.60 7.04 -20.92
C ALA A 182 9.24 5.72 -21.40
N GLY A 183 8.41 4.81 -21.90
CA GLY A 183 8.81 3.47 -22.34
C GLY A 183 9.17 2.50 -21.20
N LYS A 184 9.02 2.90 -19.93
CA LYS A 184 9.33 2.10 -18.74
C LYS A 184 8.11 1.37 -18.20
N THR A 185 8.36 0.39 -17.32
CA THR A 185 7.33 -0.32 -16.56
C THR A 185 7.29 0.23 -15.14
N VAL A 186 6.10 0.63 -14.68
CA VAL A 186 5.88 1.23 -13.35
C VAL A 186 5.02 0.32 -12.49
N LEU A 187 5.44 0.10 -11.24
CA LEU A 187 4.65 -0.58 -10.21
C LEU A 187 3.92 0.47 -9.36
N LEU A 188 2.59 0.58 -9.51
CA LEU A 188 1.73 1.34 -8.60
C LEU A 188 1.51 0.57 -7.31
N LEU A 189 1.73 1.21 -6.16
CA LEU A 189 1.55 0.59 -4.85
C LEU A 189 0.48 1.30 -4.03
N ASP A 190 -0.45 0.53 -3.45
CA ASP A 190 -1.44 1.03 -2.48
C ASP A 190 -1.61 0.02 -1.31
N ASP A 191 -2.24 0.44 -0.23
CA ASP A 191 -2.54 -0.45 0.91
C ASP A 191 -3.81 -1.27 0.69
N LEU A 192 -4.78 -0.77 -0.06
CA LEU A 192 -6.08 -1.42 -0.26
C LEU A 192 -6.68 -1.07 -1.61
N ALA A 193 -6.99 -2.09 -2.40
CA ALA A 193 -7.90 -1.96 -3.53
C ALA A 193 -9.26 -2.60 -3.20
N THR A 194 -10.33 -1.93 -3.62
CA THR A 194 -11.68 -2.50 -3.65
C THR A 194 -12.06 -2.76 -5.11
N THR A 195 -12.54 -1.75 -5.82
CA THR A 195 -12.85 -1.83 -7.26
C THR A 195 -11.63 -1.65 -8.16
N GLY A 196 -10.51 -1.19 -7.61
CA GLY A 196 -9.32 -0.83 -8.38
C GLY A 196 -9.39 0.55 -9.05
N ALA A 197 -10.50 1.30 -8.91
CA ALA A 197 -10.70 2.57 -9.61
C ALA A 197 -9.59 3.62 -9.34
N THR A 198 -9.01 3.63 -8.15
CA THR A 198 -7.89 4.53 -7.82
C THR A 198 -6.63 4.17 -8.62
N LEU A 199 -6.30 2.88 -8.67
CA LEU A 199 -5.17 2.37 -9.46
C LEU A 199 -5.39 2.60 -10.95
N ASP A 200 -6.61 2.38 -11.44
CA ASP A 200 -6.99 2.58 -12.84
C ASP A 200 -6.75 4.03 -13.30
N GLU A 201 -7.23 4.99 -12.54
CA GLU A 201 -7.05 6.41 -12.88
C GLU A 201 -5.57 6.85 -12.81
N CYS A 202 -4.81 6.35 -11.83
CA CYS A 202 -3.37 6.59 -11.81
C CYS A 202 -2.65 5.95 -13.01
N ALA A 203 -3.05 4.74 -13.41
CA ALA A 203 -2.49 4.06 -14.57
C ALA A 203 -2.78 4.84 -15.87
N ARG A 204 -4.00 5.38 -16.02
CA ARG A 204 -4.33 6.24 -17.16
C ARG A 204 -3.45 7.48 -17.24
N ALA A 205 -3.23 8.14 -16.10
CA ALA A 205 -2.35 9.32 -16.06
C ALA A 205 -0.91 8.97 -16.46
N LEU A 206 -0.37 7.84 -16.02
CA LEU A 206 0.97 7.38 -16.37
C LEU A 206 1.07 6.96 -17.84
N LYS A 207 0.11 6.18 -18.35
CA LYS A 207 0.06 5.81 -19.78
C LYS A 207 -0.08 7.02 -20.69
N GLY A 208 -0.81 8.05 -20.25
CA GLY A 208 -0.96 9.31 -20.98
C GLY A 208 0.35 10.07 -21.20
N VAL A 209 1.40 9.80 -20.43
CA VAL A 209 2.74 10.39 -20.61
C VAL A 209 3.79 9.39 -21.13
N GLY A 210 3.33 8.26 -21.69
CA GLY A 210 4.20 7.33 -22.41
C GLY A 210 4.81 6.19 -21.57
N VAL A 211 4.32 5.92 -20.36
CA VAL A 211 4.69 4.71 -19.60
C VAL A 211 4.22 3.49 -20.40
N SER A 212 5.10 2.50 -20.60
CA SER A 212 4.83 1.31 -21.42
C SER A 212 3.86 0.36 -20.73
N GLU A 213 4.18 -0.04 -19.51
CA GLU A 213 3.34 -0.94 -18.73
C GLU A 213 3.13 -0.39 -17.32
N VAL A 214 1.93 -0.57 -16.79
CA VAL A 214 1.58 -0.19 -15.43
C VAL A 214 1.06 -1.40 -14.67
N TYR A 215 1.81 -1.82 -13.69
CA TYR A 215 1.44 -2.88 -12.77
C TYR A 215 0.85 -2.29 -11.50
N GLY A 216 -0.06 -3.00 -10.86
CA GLY A 216 -0.63 -2.66 -9.56
C GLY A 216 -0.27 -3.70 -8.51
N LEU A 217 0.17 -3.29 -7.33
CA LEU A 217 0.34 -4.14 -6.15
C LEU A 217 -0.35 -3.50 -4.96
N VAL A 218 -1.17 -4.28 -4.27
CA VAL A 218 -1.83 -3.83 -3.05
C VAL A 218 -1.62 -4.84 -1.92
N LEU A 219 -1.56 -4.33 -0.69
CA LEU A 219 -1.47 -5.20 0.48
C LEU A 219 -2.74 -6.04 0.63
N ALA A 220 -3.91 -5.45 0.37
CA ALA A 220 -5.18 -6.16 0.48
C ALA A 220 -6.17 -5.81 -0.64
N HIS A 221 -7.02 -6.79 -1.01
CA HIS A 221 -8.12 -6.60 -1.94
C HIS A 221 -9.45 -7.01 -1.30
N GLY A 222 -10.46 -6.13 -1.42
CA GLY A 222 -11.83 -6.46 -1.04
C GLY A 222 -12.45 -7.38 -2.08
N ILE A 223 -12.79 -8.61 -1.67
CA ILE A 223 -13.59 -9.52 -2.48
C ILE A 223 -15.06 -9.09 -2.37
N PHE A 224 -15.71 -8.89 -3.50
CA PHE A 224 -17.14 -8.63 -3.61
C PHE A 224 -17.87 -9.83 -4.18
#